data_5fcc4edcaf3cb337938e1ffbb0ca1196
#
_entry.id   5fcc4edcaf3cb337938e1ffbb0ca1196
#
_cell.length_a   1.000
_cell.length_b   1.000
_cell.length_c   1.000
_cell.angle_alpha   90.00
_cell.angle_beta   90.00
_cell.angle_gamma   90.00
#
_symmetry.space_group_name_H-M   'P 1'
#
loop_
_entity.id
_entity.type
_entity.pdbx_description
1 polymer ?
#
loop_
_entity_poly.entity_id
_entity_poly.type
_entity_poly.pdbx_seq_one_letter_code
_entity_poly.pdbx_strand_id
1 'polypeptide(L)' 'MRIATWNINSLRARMDHLVHVLEYRNIDVIALQEIKARPDQLDLSALEALGYEVAAHGLNPVSY' A
#
# COMPACT_ATOMS: atom_id res chain seq x y z
N MET A 1 1.86 -15.20 -11.72
CA MET A 1 1.79 -14.28 -10.56
C MET A 1 2.62 -13.04 -10.83
N ARG A 2 2.05 -11.88 -10.62
CA ARG A 2 2.77 -10.62 -10.76
C ARG A 2 3.13 -10.07 -9.39
N ILE A 3 4.41 -9.83 -9.18
CA ILE A 3 4.93 -9.31 -7.92
C ILE A 3 5.64 -7.99 -8.21
N ALA A 4 5.35 -6.98 -7.41
CA ALA A 4 5.94 -5.66 -7.58
C ALA A 4 6.47 -5.12 -6.26
N THR A 5 7.39 -4.20 -6.34
CA THR A 5 7.84 -3.41 -5.19
C THR A 5 7.77 -1.94 -5.56
N TRP A 6 7.49 -1.10 -4.58
CA TRP A 6 7.36 0.33 -4.83
C TRP A 6 7.71 1.12 -3.57
N ASN A 7 8.70 1.98 -3.70
CA ASN A 7 8.95 2.98 -2.67
C ASN A 7 7.94 4.10 -2.88
N ILE A 8 6.83 4.04 -2.18
CA ILE A 8 5.67 4.88 -2.48
C ILE A 8 5.79 6.30 -1.93
N ASN A 9 6.69 6.51 -1.00
CA ASN A 9 6.93 7.83 -0.39
C ASN A 9 5.61 8.51 0.01
N SER A 10 4.98 7.97 1.01
CA SER A 10 3.68 8.35 1.57
C SER A 10 2.51 7.65 0.87
N LEU A 11 2.03 6.61 1.52
CA LEU A 11 0.89 5.84 1.02
C LEU A 11 -0.38 6.69 0.96
N ARG A 12 -0.59 7.54 1.98
CA ARG A 12 -1.79 8.38 2.02
C ARG A 12 -1.90 9.31 0.83
N ALA A 13 -0.77 9.89 0.43
CA ALA A 13 -0.74 10.82 -0.69
C ALA A 13 -0.93 10.12 -2.04
N ARG A 14 -0.64 8.83 -2.11
CA ARG A 14 -0.63 8.09 -3.37
C ARG A 14 -1.61 6.93 -3.41
N MET A 15 -2.57 6.91 -2.49
CA MET A 15 -3.52 5.79 -2.43
C MET A 15 -4.28 5.63 -3.74
N ASP A 16 -4.76 6.72 -4.33
CA ASP A 16 -5.48 6.65 -5.61
C ASP A 16 -4.60 6.10 -6.71
N HIS A 17 -3.35 6.51 -6.75
CA HIS A 17 -2.40 6.01 -7.73
C HIS A 17 -2.13 4.52 -7.51
N LEU A 18 -1.97 4.10 -6.26
CA LEU A 18 -1.75 2.70 -5.94
C LEU A 18 -2.92 1.84 -6.41
N VAL A 19 -4.14 2.25 -6.09
CA VAL A 19 -5.34 1.52 -6.50
C VAL A 19 -5.39 1.38 -8.02
N HIS A 20 -5.10 2.46 -8.73
CA HIS A 20 -5.09 2.45 -10.19
C HIS A 20 -4.05 1.46 -10.73
N VAL A 21 -2.84 1.46 -10.15
CA VAL A 21 -1.77 0.57 -10.58
C VAL A 21 -2.15 -0.89 -10.35
N LEU A 22 -2.72 -1.19 -9.18
CA LEU A 22 -3.11 -2.55 -8.86
C LEU A 22 -4.16 -3.08 -9.82
N GLU A 23 -5.15 -2.27 -10.16
CA GLU A 23 -6.19 -2.67 -11.10
C GLU A 23 -5.64 -2.79 -12.52
N TYR A 24 -4.90 -1.78 -12.95
CA TYR A 24 -4.43 -1.70 -14.34
C TYR A 24 -3.39 -2.76 -14.65
N ARG A 25 -2.49 -3.04 -13.71
CA ARG A 25 -1.39 -3.96 -13.93
C ARG A 25 -1.69 -5.38 -13.48
N ASN A 26 -2.83 -5.60 -12.87
CA ASN A 26 -3.23 -6.93 -12.39
C ASN A 26 -2.16 -7.54 -11.49
N ILE A 27 -1.76 -6.79 -10.48
CA ILE A 27 -0.69 -7.21 -9.56
C ILE A 27 -1.27 -8.09 -8.47
N ASP A 28 -0.59 -9.21 -8.18
CA ASP A 28 -1.02 -10.14 -7.13
C ASP A 28 -0.42 -9.80 -5.78
N VAL A 29 0.84 -9.42 -5.76
CA VAL A 29 1.56 -9.07 -4.52
C VAL A 29 2.35 -7.80 -4.77
N ILE A 30 2.26 -6.86 -3.84
CA ILE A 30 3.07 -5.65 -3.91
C ILE A 30 3.67 -5.36 -2.53
N ALA A 31 4.97 -5.08 -2.52
CA ALA A 31 5.67 -4.65 -1.33
C ALA A 31 5.88 -3.14 -1.40
N LEU A 32 5.45 -2.44 -0.36
CA LEU A 32 5.54 -0.99 -0.31
C LEU A 32 6.56 -0.57 0.74
N GLN A 33 7.39 0.39 0.41
CA GLN A 33 8.35 1.01 1.31
C GLN A 33 8.00 2.47 1.52
N GLU A 34 8.42 3.03 2.65
CA GLU A 34 8.23 4.43 3.02
C GLU A 34 6.75 4.86 2.96
N ILE A 35 5.90 4.08 3.59
CA ILE A 35 4.48 4.39 3.61
C ILE A 35 4.16 5.65 4.43
N LYS A 36 5.01 6.01 5.39
CA LYS A 36 4.97 7.28 6.13
C LYS A 36 3.60 7.59 6.73
N ALA A 37 3.00 6.59 7.36
CA ALA A 37 1.73 6.77 8.01
C ALA A 37 1.59 5.79 9.16
N ARG A 38 0.87 6.20 10.21
CA ARG A 38 0.52 5.28 11.28
C ARG A 38 -0.68 4.43 10.84
N PRO A 39 -0.86 3.25 11.42
CA PRO A 39 -2.00 2.40 11.03
C PRO A 39 -3.36 3.09 11.17
N ASP A 40 -3.52 3.94 12.18
CA ASP A 40 -4.77 4.66 12.41
C ASP A 40 -5.04 5.76 11.39
N GLN A 41 -4.03 6.10 10.58
CA GLN A 41 -4.15 7.11 9.53
C GLN A 41 -4.45 6.50 8.17
N LEU A 42 -4.43 5.19 8.06
CA LEU A 42 -4.62 4.50 6.78
C LEU A 42 -6.04 3.98 6.65
N ASP A 43 -6.67 4.31 5.56
CA ASP A 43 -7.93 3.69 5.16
C ASP A 43 -7.60 2.66 4.09
N LEU A 44 -7.57 1.40 4.48
CA LEU A 44 -7.21 0.30 3.59
C LEU A 44 -8.43 -0.33 2.92
N SER A 45 -9.60 0.23 3.12
CA SER A 45 -10.83 -0.35 2.59
C SER A 45 -10.81 -0.47 1.07
N ALA A 46 -10.19 0.49 0.38
CA ALA A 46 -10.09 0.43 -1.07
C ALA A 46 -9.28 -0.78 -1.54
N LEU A 47 -8.19 -1.11 -0.82
CA LEU A 47 -7.37 -2.27 -1.14
C LEU A 47 -8.10 -3.57 -0.83
N GLU A 48 -8.81 -3.62 0.29
CA GLU A 48 -9.59 -4.79 0.68
C GLU A 48 -10.74 -5.03 -0.29
N ALA A 49 -11.34 -3.96 -0.79
CA ALA A 49 -12.41 -4.05 -1.79
C ALA A 49 -11.92 -4.67 -3.10
N LEU A 50 -10.64 -4.52 -3.41
CA LEU A 50 -10.02 -5.16 -4.58
C LEU A 50 -9.62 -6.61 -4.31
N GLY A 51 -9.82 -7.10 -3.09
CA GLY A 51 -9.47 -8.47 -2.74
C GLY A 51 -8.07 -8.65 -2.18
N TYR A 52 -7.37 -7.58 -1.85
CA TYR A 52 -6.04 -7.67 -1.28
C TYR A 52 -6.09 -7.84 0.23
N GLU A 53 -5.27 -8.75 0.73
CA GLU A 53 -5.01 -8.84 2.15
C GLU A 53 -3.81 -7.96 2.47
N VAL A 54 -3.93 -7.18 3.54
CA VAL A 54 -2.88 -6.25 3.93
C VAL A 54 -2.17 -6.76 5.17
N ALA A 55 -0.87 -6.94 5.07
CA ALA A 55 -0.01 -7.26 6.20
C ALA A 55 0.98 -6.11 6.37
N ALA A 56 1.02 -5.52 7.54
CA ALA A 56 1.88 -4.38 7.82
C ALA A 56 2.80 -4.72 8.98
N HIS A 57 4.09 -4.68 8.72
CA HIS A 57 5.11 -4.92 9.73
C HIS A 57 6.05 -3.73 9.79
N GLY A 58 6.53 -3.43 10.97
CA GLY A 58 7.49 -2.36 11.12
C GLY A 58 6.90 -0.97 10.90
N LEU A 59 5.60 -0.83 11.04
CA LEU A 59 4.96 0.49 11.02
C LEU A 59 5.28 1.19 12.32
N ASN A 60 6.44 1.79 12.37
CA ASN A 60 6.90 2.49 13.56
C ASN A 60 6.89 3.98 13.28
N PRO A 61 6.05 4.76 13.99
CA PRO A 61 5.98 6.20 13.77
C PRO A 61 7.32 6.91 13.93
N VAL A 62 8.19 6.36 14.74
CA VAL A 62 9.51 6.95 14.99
C VAL A 62 10.43 6.81 13.77
N SER A 63 10.11 5.90 12.88
CA SER A 63 10.93 5.64 11.69
C SER A 63 10.67 6.63 10.57
N TYR A 64 9.70 7.44 10.73
CA TYR A 64 9.35 8.39 9.68
C TYR A 64 10.18 9.65 9.80
#